data_94f262d10abd09807edf456ecb311a57
#
_entry.id   94f262d10abd09807edf456ecb311a57
#
_cell.length_a   1.000
_cell.length_b   1.000
_cell.length_c   1.000
_cell.angle_alpha   90.00
_cell.angle_beta   90.00
_cell.angle_gamma   90.00
#
_symmetry.space_group_name_H-M   'P 1'
#
loop_
_entity.id
_entity.type
_entity.pdbx_description
1 polymer ?
#
loop_
_entity_poly.entity_id
_entity_poly.type
_entity_poly.pdbx_seq_one_letter_code
_entity_poly.pdbx_strand_id
1 'polypeptide(L)'
;MPVEPMVFPAPSRLLPYVALLCLTFGLTLGGILARPIESLSLFWPVNAVLAGVLLRHPRQATLAGFSLVWLAMVGADMLCGSAWLPALWFNLCNLGVVVTLWLLLSRLPRVHRRLRTPQGVLSVFAACAAGAVVAASMAAAMAAPWFEQSLGATWRAWFSEQFSTSVLILPVLLTAPSMRALIRGGTQPVRLAPLLGLLASLAFSIAFGGPGAIAFPIAALLWCAWTYSPFLVSLLALTAGSTLIVAVAQNLMHFSVPQSAPGVTTLLSARLGIAMLVLGPLVVACVSQANRSLMARLAHQATIDHLTGALSRSAFTRRANALLDSRQQAQALPLTLMMLDIDHFKSINDAHGHAVGDQVLRQFAGALQDQLHNNELFARLGGEEFVVVMPGLAPERATFTAERLRRAVQDLHVVQGDKCLQITVSIGVAGCEAHMPSPSLDLLLASADQALYRAKAHGRNCVVHAEPQRQVV
;
A
#
# COMPACT_ATOMS: atom_id res chain seq x y z
N MET A 1 -20.38 -30.69 31.45
CA MET A 1 -18.96 -30.39 31.76
C MET A 1 -18.54 -29.24 30.88
N PRO A 2 -18.21 -28.07 31.40
CA PRO A 2 -17.70 -26.97 30.58
C PRO A 2 -16.25 -27.28 30.20
N VAL A 3 -15.97 -27.19 28.89
CA VAL A 3 -14.63 -27.32 28.33
C VAL A 3 -13.85 -26.06 28.71
N GLU A 4 -12.85 -26.20 29.59
CA GLU A 4 -11.91 -25.12 29.89
C GLU A 4 -11.17 -24.68 28.63
N PRO A 5 -11.05 -23.37 28.37
CA PRO A 5 -10.27 -22.87 27.24
C PRO A 5 -8.80 -23.21 27.47
N MET A 6 -8.19 -23.95 26.52
CA MET A 6 -6.75 -24.22 26.50
C MET A 6 -6.00 -22.87 26.54
N VAL A 7 -5.42 -22.55 27.70
CA VAL A 7 -4.51 -21.42 27.89
C VAL A 7 -3.19 -21.80 27.25
N PHE A 8 -2.93 -21.32 26.02
CA PHE A 8 -1.62 -21.42 25.42
C PHE A 8 -0.60 -20.66 26.29
N PRO A 9 0.53 -21.27 26.70
CA PRO A 9 1.54 -20.57 27.47
C PRO A 9 2.02 -19.34 26.68
N ALA A 10 2.10 -18.19 27.35
CA ALA A 10 2.63 -16.97 26.78
C ALA A 10 4.02 -17.26 26.18
N PRO A 11 4.32 -16.84 24.94
CA PRO A 11 5.61 -17.11 24.31
C PRO A 11 6.72 -16.59 25.22
N SER A 12 7.68 -17.47 25.53
CA SER A 12 8.76 -17.16 26.46
C SER A 12 9.43 -15.85 26.03
N ARG A 13 9.74 -14.95 26.99
CA ARG A 13 10.39 -13.65 26.71
C ARG A 13 11.72 -13.82 25.99
N LEU A 14 12.29 -15.00 25.98
CA LEU A 14 13.55 -15.40 25.33
C LEU A 14 13.41 -15.68 23.82
N LEU A 15 12.26 -16.16 23.34
CA LEU A 15 12.08 -16.54 21.93
C LEU A 15 12.44 -15.42 20.93
N PRO A 16 12.05 -14.13 21.15
CA PRO A 16 12.46 -13.04 20.26
C PRO A 16 13.98 -12.79 20.22
N TYR A 17 14.69 -13.00 21.33
CA TYR A 17 16.16 -12.84 21.39
C TYR A 17 16.87 -14.01 20.71
N VAL A 18 16.34 -15.23 20.85
CA VAL A 18 16.86 -16.41 20.12
C VAL A 18 16.67 -16.21 18.62
N ALA A 19 15.51 -15.74 18.17
CA ALA A 19 15.27 -15.42 16.77
C ALA A 19 16.22 -14.32 16.24
N LEU A 20 16.50 -13.29 17.04
CA LEU A 20 17.45 -12.24 16.71
C LEU A 20 18.87 -12.79 16.58
N LEU A 21 19.29 -13.65 17.50
CA LEU A 21 20.59 -14.34 17.49
C LEU A 21 20.75 -15.17 16.21
N CYS A 22 19.80 -16.07 15.94
CA CYS A 22 19.84 -16.94 14.76
C CYS A 22 19.84 -16.13 13.45
N LEU A 23 19.01 -15.07 13.38
CA LEU A 23 18.98 -14.18 12.22
C LEU A 23 20.34 -13.49 12.02
N THR A 24 20.90 -12.91 13.08
CA THR A 24 22.20 -12.22 13.00
C THR A 24 23.30 -13.17 12.58
N PHE A 25 23.39 -14.31 13.23
CA PHE A 25 24.41 -15.33 12.95
C PHE A 25 24.30 -15.83 11.51
N GLY A 26 23.10 -16.21 11.06
CA GLY A 26 22.86 -16.71 9.70
C GLY A 26 23.17 -15.66 8.62
N LEU A 27 22.76 -14.40 8.82
CA LEU A 27 23.08 -13.31 7.88
C LEU A 27 24.58 -13.02 7.82
N THR A 28 25.27 -13.03 8.98
CA THR A 28 26.73 -12.80 9.04
C THR A 28 27.47 -13.93 8.35
N LEU A 29 27.13 -15.17 8.64
CA LEU A 29 27.73 -16.33 8.01
C LEU A 29 27.50 -16.32 6.49
N GLY A 30 26.27 -16.06 6.03
CA GLY A 30 25.97 -15.92 4.61
C GLY A 30 26.75 -14.79 3.93
N GLY A 31 26.88 -13.65 4.62
CA GLY A 31 27.68 -12.52 4.14
C GLY A 31 29.19 -12.82 4.01
N ILE A 32 29.73 -13.61 4.93
CA ILE A 32 31.14 -14.04 4.89
C ILE A 32 31.37 -15.04 3.75
N LEU A 33 30.51 -16.06 3.64
CA LEU A 33 30.61 -17.09 2.59
C LEU A 33 30.42 -16.51 1.18
N ALA A 34 29.70 -15.41 1.04
CA ALA A 34 29.50 -14.70 -0.22
C ALA A 34 30.65 -13.72 -0.56
N ARG A 35 31.70 -13.59 0.26
CA ARG A 35 32.87 -12.76 -0.05
C ARG A 35 33.70 -13.38 -1.15
N PRO A 36 34.07 -12.64 -2.21
CA PRO A 36 35.17 -13.05 -3.09
C PRO A 36 36.46 -13.17 -2.27
N ILE A 37 37.29 -14.16 -2.60
CA ILE A 37 38.59 -14.35 -1.93
C ILE A 37 39.38 -13.04 -2.01
N GLU A 38 39.85 -12.50 -0.87
CA GLU A 38 40.70 -11.30 -0.70
C GLU A 38 40.02 -9.92 -0.92
N SER A 39 38.68 -9.82 -0.99
CA SER A 39 38.02 -8.51 -1.17
C SER A 39 36.92 -8.24 -0.14
N LEU A 40 36.61 -6.94 0.05
CA LEU A 40 35.42 -6.54 0.82
C LEU A 40 34.15 -7.13 0.18
N SER A 41 33.21 -7.52 1.01
CA SER A 41 31.90 -8.03 0.53
C SER A 41 31.27 -7.09 -0.48
N LEU A 42 30.68 -7.63 -1.56
CA LEU A 42 29.90 -6.84 -2.51
C LEU A 42 28.70 -6.19 -1.84
N PHE A 43 28.10 -6.90 -0.91
CA PHE A 43 26.98 -6.49 -0.08
C PHE A 43 27.18 -6.98 1.35
N TRP A 44 26.93 -6.15 2.32
CA TRP A 44 26.86 -6.52 3.72
C TRP A 44 25.48 -6.23 4.29
N PRO A 45 24.47 -7.09 4.03
CA PRO A 45 23.07 -6.82 4.36
C PRO A 45 22.78 -6.80 5.85
N VAL A 46 23.65 -7.39 6.66
CA VAL A 46 23.47 -7.65 8.10
C VAL A 46 23.04 -6.39 8.83
N ASN A 47 23.79 -5.29 8.66
CA ASN A 47 23.58 -4.05 9.42
C ASN A 47 22.23 -3.40 9.11
N ALA A 48 21.86 -3.30 7.83
CA ALA A 48 20.59 -2.71 7.41
C ALA A 48 19.40 -3.58 7.83
N VAL A 49 19.53 -4.91 7.72
CA VAL A 49 18.47 -5.85 8.14
C VAL A 49 18.25 -5.75 9.64
N LEU A 50 19.31 -5.79 10.44
CA LEU A 50 19.21 -5.72 11.90
C LEU A 50 18.64 -4.37 12.37
N ALA A 51 19.08 -3.25 11.79
CA ALA A 51 18.51 -1.94 12.08
C ALA A 51 17.00 -1.91 11.76
N GLY A 52 16.60 -2.43 10.60
CA GLY A 52 15.19 -2.54 10.21
C GLY A 52 14.35 -3.42 11.14
N VAL A 53 14.88 -4.57 11.57
CA VAL A 53 14.23 -5.47 12.51
C VAL A 53 14.06 -4.81 13.88
N LEU A 54 15.10 -4.20 14.44
CA LEU A 54 15.06 -3.52 15.73
C LEU A 54 14.13 -2.30 15.72
N LEU A 55 14.02 -1.58 14.60
CA LEU A 55 13.04 -0.50 14.42
C LEU A 55 11.60 -0.99 14.39
N ARG A 56 11.35 -2.20 13.89
CA ARG A 56 10.03 -2.84 13.87
C ARG A 56 9.67 -3.51 15.18
N HIS A 57 10.67 -4.00 15.90
CA HIS A 57 10.54 -4.71 17.18
C HIS A 57 11.31 -4.00 18.31
N PRO A 58 10.88 -2.80 18.75
CA PRO A 58 11.63 -1.96 19.68
C PRO A 58 11.87 -2.61 21.05
N ARG A 59 11.10 -3.65 21.42
CA ARG A 59 11.34 -4.42 22.66
C ARG A 59 12.67 -5.17 22.67
N GLN A 60 13.27 -5.44 21.51
CA GLN A 60 14.57 -6.09 21.37
C GLN A 60 15.74 -5.08 21.32
N ALA A 61 15.45 -3.80 21.07
CA ALA A 61 16.45 -2.73 21.00
C ALA A 61 16.87 -2.28 22.41
N THR A 62 17.50 -3.18 23.13
CA THR A 62 18.05 -3.03 24.48
C THR A 62 19.55 -3.24 24.46
N LEU A 63 20.24 -2.86 25.54
CA LEU A 63 21.68 -3.16 25.65
C LEU A 63 21.96 -4.66 25.43
N ALA A 64 21.16 -5.53 26.05
CA ALA A 64 21.28 -6.98 25.87
C ALA A 64 21.06 -7.40 24.42
N GLY A 65 20.10 -6.79 23.69
CA GLY A 65 19.86 -7.07 22.28
C GLY A 65 21.03 -6.67 21.39
N PHE A 66 21.58 -5.46 21.59
CA PHE A 66 22.76 -5.01 20.84
C PHE A 66 24.02 -5.82 21.14
N SER A 67 24.24 -6.20 22.43
CA SER A 67 25.34 -7.08 22.80
C SER A 67 25.20 -8.47 22.16
N LEU A 68 23.98 -9.01 22.12
CA LEU A 68 23.71 -10.29 21.47
C LEU A 68 23.98 -10.27 19.96
N VAL A 69 23.57 -9.18 19.29
CA VAL A 69 23.87 -8.94 17.88
C VAL A 69 25.38 -8.90 17.64
N TRP A 70 26.11 -8.16 18.45
CA TRP A 70 27.60 -8.08 18.32
C TRP A 70 28.27 -9.43 18.54
N LEU A 71 27.91 -10.14 19.61
CA LEU A 71 28.46 -11.47 19.90
C LEU A 71 28.16 -12.48 18.80
N ALA A 72 26.96 -12.42 18.21
CA ALA A 72 26.61 -13.30 17.10
C ALA A 72 27.45 -13.03 15.84
N MET A 73 27.70 -11.75 15.51
CA MET A 73 28.56 -11.38 14.40
C MET A 73 30.02 -11.81 14.63
N VAL A 74 30.53 -11.58 15.82
CA VAL A 74 31.91 -12.00 16.20
C VAL A 74 32.03 -13.52 16.15
N GLY A 75 31.07 -14.24 16.73
CA GLY A 75 31.08 -15.71 16.73
C GLY A 75 31.06 -16.30 15.32
N ALA A 76 30.25 -15.77 14.41
CA ALA A 76 30.22 -16.19 13.02
C ALA A 76 31.54 -15.93 12.30
N ASP A 77 32.16 -14.76 12.53
CA ASP A 77 33.42 -14.35 11.90
C ASP A 77 34.60 -15.22 12.38
N MET A 78 34.65 -15.50 13.69
CA MET A 78 35.66 -16.39 14.27
C MET A 78 35.51 -17.85 13.79
N LEU A 79 34.28 -18.34 13.64
CA LEU A 79 34.04 -19.70 13.09
C LEU A 79 34.49 -19.81 11.62
N CYS A 80 34.54 -18.72 10.89
CA CYS A 80 35.07 -18.67 9.53
C CYS A 80 36.61 -18.48 9.48
N GLY A 81 37.30 -18.50 10.62
CA GLY A 81 38.76 -18.46 10.70
C GLY A 81 39.34 -17.04 10.81
N SER A 82 38.54 -16.02 11.05
CA SER A 82 39.06 -14.65 11.29
C SER A 82 39.83 -14.58 12.60
N ALA A 83 40.95 -13.80 12.62
CA ALA A 83 41.67 -13.54 13.85
C ALA A 83 40.80 -12.77 14.85
N TRP A 84 40.95 -13.06 16.14
CA TRP A 84 40.06 -12.59 17.20
C TRP A 84 39.97 -11.06 17.31
N LEU A 85 41.09 -10.34 17.16
CA LEU A 85 41.13 -8.89 17.31
C LEU A 85 40.47 -8.13 16.14
N PRO A 86 40.75 -8.44 14.86
CA PRO A 86 39.95 -7.95 13.72
C PRO A 86 38.45 -8.30 13.81
N ALA A 87 38.11 -9.53 14.22
CA ALA A 87 36.71 -9.95 14.36
C ALA A 87 35.96 -9.08 15.39
N LEU A 88 36.55 -8.82 16.54
CA LEU A 88 35.97 -7.93 17.55
C LEU A 88 35.77 -6.50 17.02
N TRP A 89 36.82 -5.92 16.38
CA TRP A 89 36.78 -4.53 15.96
C TRP A 89 35.86 -4.27 14.78
N PHE A 90 35.96 -5.03 13.70
CA PHE A 90 35.11 -4.79 12.52
C PHE A 90 33.64 -5.09 12.77
N ASN A 91 33.33 -6.04 13.64
CA ASN A 91 31.96 -6.24 14.07
C ASN A 91 31.47 -5.16 15.04
N LEU A 92 32.36 -4.47 15.77
CA LEU A 92 32.03 -3.26 16.51
C LEU A 92 31.72 -2.10 15.54
N CYS A 93 32.48 -1.95 14.43
CA CYS A 93 32.17 -0.99 13.37
C CYS A 93 30.77 -1.27 12.73
N ASN A 94 30.46 -2.54 12.48
CA ASN A 94 29.16 -2.98 11.98
C ASN A 94 28.04 -2.66 12.97
N LEU A 95 28.24 -2.92 14.26
CA LEU A 95 27.28 -2.54 15.31
C LEU A 95 27.08 -1.02 15.35
N GLY A 96 28.13 -0.23 15.12
CA GLY A 96 28.08 1.23 15.02
C GLY A 96 27.06 1.71 13.98
N VAL A 97 26.98 1.05 12.80
CA VAL A 97 25.93 1.32 11.79
C VAL A 97 24.54 1.03 12.37
N VAL A 98 24.34 -0.17 12.93
CA VAL A 98 23.05 -0.60 13.46
C VAL A 98 22.54 0.36 14.54
N VAL A 99 23.39 0.73 15.48
CA VAL A 99 23.07 1.65 16.57
C VAL A 99 22.76 3.05 16.03
N THR A 100 23.58 3.57 15.12
CA THR A 100 23.36 4.91 14.52
C THR A 100 22.05 4.96 13.77
N LEU A 101 21.75 3.98 12.91
CA LEU A 101 20.48 3.88 12.19
C LEU A 101 19.30 3.81 13.17
N TRP A 102 19.40 2.96 14.18
CA TRP A 102 18.35 2.83 15.18
C TRP A 102 18.12 4.12 15.98
N LEU A 103 19.18 4.77 16.46
CA LEU A 103 19.11 6.02 17.23
C LEU A 103 18.44 7.15 16.44
N LEU A 104 18.86 7.35 15.19
CA LEU A 104 18.33 8.42 14.36
C LEU A 104 16.89 8.14 13.92
N LEU A 105 16.61 6.93 13.47
CA LEU A 105 15.30 6.60 12.91
C LEU A 105 14.23 6.28 13.97
N SER A 106 14.62 5.81 15.16
CA SER A 106 13.66 5.58 16.25
C SER A 106 13.01 6.87 16.76
N ARG A 107 13.70 8.01 16.65
CA ARG A 107 13.23 9.34 17.04
C ARG A 107 12.24 9.94 16.03
N LEU A 108 12.20 9.41 14.82
CA LEU A 108 11.28 9.91 13.80
C LEU A 108 9.84 9.48 14.07
N PRO A 109 8.84 10.33 13.75
CA PRO A 109 7.44 9.95 13.72
C PRO A 109 7.22 8.70 12.85
N ARG A 110 6.27 7.85 13.23
CA ARG A 110 5.98 6.59 12.51
C ARG A 110 5.69 6.80 11.02
N VAL A 111 5.10 7.95 10.66
CA VAL A 111 4.77 8.30 9.27
C VAL A 111 6.04 8.49 8.43
N HIS A 112 7.03 9.24 8.96
CA HIS A 112 8.32 9.45 8.31
C HIS A 112 9.13 8.15 8.24
N ARG A 113 9.20 7.41 9.35
CA ARG A 113 9.94 6.15 9.43
C ARG A 113 9.42 5.08 8.45
N ARG A 114 8.10 5.06 8.15
CA ARG A 114 7.49 4.15 7.17
C ARG A 114 7.52 4.67 5.74
N LEU A 115 8.34 5.67 5.46
CA LEU A 115 8.48 6.29 4.13
C LEU A 115 7.13 6.71 3.53
N ARG A 116 6.25 7.33 4.33
CA ARG A 116 4.97 7.87 3.86
C ARG A 116 5.03 9.35 3.55
N THR A 117 6.19 9.97 3.69
CA THR A 117 6.45 11.38 3.40
C THR A 117 7.82 11.55 2.73
N PRO A 118 8.01 12.53 1.84
CA PRO A 118 9.31 12.83 1.24
C PRO A 118 10.40 13.09 2.28
N GLN A 119 10.07 13.80 3.35
CA GLN A 119 10.98 14.08 4.48
C GLN A 119 11.45 12.78 5.15
N GLY A 120 10.57 11.77 5.24
CA GLY A 120 10.92 10.45 5.76
C GLY A 120 11.97 9.75 4.89
N VAL A 121 11.83 9.83 3.56
CA VAL A 121 12.82 9.28 2.62
C VAL A 121 14.17 9.96 2.80
N LEU A 122 14.21 11.28 2.80
CA LEU A 122 15.43 12.05 3.01
C LEU A 122 16.09 11.76 4.36
N SER A 123 15.29 11.63 5.43
CA SER A 123 15.78 11.30 6.77
C SER A 123 16.41 9.91 6.82
N VAL A 124 15.84 8.92 6.12
CA VAL A 124 16.43 7.57 6.02
C VAL A 124 17.75 7.60 5.26
N PHE A 125 17.83 8.34 4.14
CA PHE A 125 19.08 8.52 3.40
C PHE A 125 20.15 9.19 4.26
N ALA A 126 19.81 10.27 4.98
CA ALA A 126 20.73 10.96 5.88
C ALA A 126 21.20 10.04 7.02
N ALA A 127 20.30 9.23 7.59
CA ALA A 127 20.67 8.26 8.62
C ALA A 127 21.62 7.17 8.07
N CYS A 128 21.36 6.67 6.84
CA CYS A 128 22.28 5.71 6.18
C CYS A 128 23.65 6.32 5.95
N ALA A 129 23.73 7.58 5.51
CA ALA A 129 25.01 8.29 5.36
C ALA A 129 25.73 8.45 6.70
N ALA A 130 25.02 8.85 7.75
CA ALA A 130 25.59 9.01 9.09
C ALA A 130 26.12 7.68 9.64
N GLY A 131 25.37 6.59 9.51
CA GLY A 131 25.81 5.24 9.90
C GLY A 131 27.05 4.79 9.14
N ALA A 132 27.08 5.04 7.83
CA ALA A 132 28.24 4.72 6.99
C ALA A 132 29.48 5.54 7.37
N VAL A 133 29.33 6.83 7.69
CA VAL A 133 30.42 7.69 8.19
C VAL A 133 30.99 7.13 9.50
N VAL A 134 30.15 6.77 10.45
CA VAL A 134 30.59 6.21 11.74
C VAL A 134 31.41 4.94 11.53
N ALA A 135 30.88 3.97 10.78
CA ALA A 135 31.57 2.72 10.54
C ALA A 135 32.88 2.90 9.75
N ALA A 136 32.86 3.74 8.70
CA ALA A 136 34.05 4.02 7.89
C ALA A 136 35.17 4.67 8.71
N SER A 137 34.80 5.60 9.60
CA SER A 137 35.80 6.28 10.47
C SER A 137 36.39 5.32 11.51
N MET A 138 35.57 4.46 12.11
CA MET A 138 36.03 3.41 13.04
C MET A 138 36.93 2.40 12.32
N ALA A 139 36.51 1.90 11.14
CA ALA A 139 37.28 0.93 10.37
C ALA A 139 38.61 1.48 9.91
N ALA A 140 38.62 2.72 9.41
CA ALA A 140 39.85 3.38 8.95
C ALA A 140 40.90 3.58 10.07
N ALA A 141 40.46 3.82 11.31
CA ALA A 141 41.34 4.01 12.45
C ALA A 141 42.30 2.83 12.72
N MET A 142 41.87 1.59 12.34
CA MET A 142 42.66 0.35 12.54
C MET A 142 43.19 -0.25 11.22
N ALA A 143 42.98 0.40 10.09
CA ALA A 143 43.35 -0.14 8.78
C ALA A 143 44.85 -0.25 8.58
N ALA A 144 45.61 0.81 8.97
CA ALA A 144 47.06 0.84 8.80
C ALA A 144 47.79 -0.23 9.63
N PRO A 145 47.43 -0.46 10.93
CA PRO A 145 48.10 -1.48 11.74
C PRO A 145 47.84 -2.93 11.28
N TRP A 146 46.71 -3.19 10.62
CA TRP A 146 46.29 -4.58 10.34
C TRP A 146 46.32 -4.99 8.87
N PHE A 147 46.28 -4.05 7.94
CA PHE A 147 46.12 -4.36 6.51
C PHE A 147 47.08 -3.57 5.59
N GLU A 148 47.97 -2.75 6.12
CA GLU A 148 48.90 -1.90 5.36
C GLU A 148 48.19 -0.99 4.33
N GLN A 149 46.90 -0.73 4.53
CA GLN A 149 46.10 0.11 3.64
C GLN A 149 46.06 1.56 4.10
N SER A 150 45.95 2.47 3.13
CA SER A 150 45.81 3.89 3.47
C SER A 150 44.45 4.18 4.12
N LEU A 151 44.46 5.06 5.15
CA LEU A 151 43.28 5.53 5.86
C LEU A 151 42.15 5.95 4.90
N GLY A 152 42.49 6.72 3.88
CA GLY A 152 41.53 7.24 2.93
C GLY A 152 40.89 6.17 2.01
N ALA A 153 41.68 5.16 1.61
CA ALA A 153 41.18 4.07 0.79
C ALA A 153 40.16 3.21 1.58
N THR A 154 40.55 2.84 2.81
CA THR A 154 39.66 2.06 3.70
C THR A 154 38.40 2.84 4.03
N TRP A 155 38.51 4.14 4.35
CA TRP A 155 37.32 4.95 4.65
C TRP A 155 36.34 5.00 3.48
N ARG A 156 36.83 5.28 2.27
CA ARG A 156 36.00 5.33 1.06
C ARG A 156 35.33 3.97 0.75
N ALA A 157 36.06 2.89 0.88
CA ALA A 157 35.55 1.55 0.63
C ALA A 157 34.44 1.18 1.61
N TRP A 158 34.64 1.37 2.91
CA TRP A 158 33.65 1.12 3.95
C TRP A 158 32.43 2.04 3.81
N PHE A 159 32.65 3.35 3.59
CA PHE A 159 31.56 4.29 3.42
C PHE A 159 30.65 3.89 2.24
N SER A 160 31.23 3.63 1.07
CA SER A 160 30.45 3.32 -0.13
C SER A 160 29.67 2.02 0.01
N GLU A 161 30.24 1.02 0.65
CA GLU A 161 29.61 -0.27 0.89
C GLU A 161 28.47 -0.14 1.89
N GLN A 162 28.71 0.41 3.07
CA GLN A 162 27.70 0.56 4.12
C GLN A 162 26.56 1.48 3.70
N PHE A 163 26.86 2.59 3.01
CA PHE A 163 25.86 3.52 2.52
C PHE A 163 24.96 2.89 1.46
N SER A 164 25.55 2.32 0.40
CA SER A 164 24.78 1.73 -0.71
C SER A 164 23.92 0.55 -0.25
N THR A 165 24.48 -0.34 0.56
CA THR A 165 23.74 -1.49 1.09
C THR A 165 22.58 -1.07 2.00
N SER A 166 22.83 -0.08 2.89
CA SER A 166 21.80 0.44 3.79
C SER A 166 20.66 1.13 3.02
N VAL A 167 20.98 1.94 2.02
CA VAL A 167 20.00 2.65 1.18
C VAL A 167 19.15 1.68 0.34
N LEU A 168 19.72 0.58 -0.12
CA LEU A 168 18.99 -0.41 -0.91
C LEU A 168 18.08 -1.30 -0.04
N ILE A 169 18.54 -1.73 1.12
CA ILE A 169 17.84 -2.72 1.94
C ILE A 169 16.84 -2.10 2.92
N LEU A 170 17.23 -1.03 3.61
CA LEU A 170 16.43 -0.47 4.69
C LEU A 170 15.03 -0.01 4.26
N PRO A 171 14.84 0.65 3.09
CA PRO A 171 13.50 1.02 2.61
C PRO A 171 12.57 -0.17 2.44
N VAL A 172 13.05 -1.33 1.98
CA VAL A 172 12.25 -2.56 1.86
C VAL A 172 11.68 -2.97 3.21
N LEU A 173 12.51 -2.98 4.24
CA LEU A 173 12.09 -3.36 5.59
C LEU A 173 11.14 -2.34 6.22
N LEU A 174 11.38 -1.05 6.03
CA LEU A 174 10.55 0.01 6.60
C LEU A 174 9.16 0.11 5.94
N THR A 175 9.06 -0.21 4.65
CA THR A 175 7.81 -0.18 3.88
C THR A 175 7.07 -1.52 3.88
N ALA A 176 7.70 -2.62 4.31
CA ALA A 176 7.10 -3.94 4.30
C ALA A 176 5.74 -3.96 5.01
N PRO A 177 4.69 -4.48 4.38
CA PRO A 177 3.36 -4.61 4.97
C PRO A 177 3.39 -5.57 6.18
N SER A 178 2.37 -5.47 7.04
CA SER A 178 2.19 -6.48 8.08
C SER A 178 1.75 -7.80 7.46
N MET A 179 2.09 -8.94 8.08
CA MET A 179 1.66 -10.27 7.62
C MET A 179 0.13 -10.36 7.44
N ARG A 180 -0.64 -9.74 8.35
CA ARG A 180 -2.10 -9.67 8.23
C ARG A 180 -2.57 -8.89 7.00
N ALA A 181 -1.85 -7.83 6.61
CA ALA A 181 -2.17 -7.05 5.42
C ALA A 181 -1.81 -7.81 4.12
N LEU A 182 -0.76 -8.62 4.13
CA LEU A 182 -0.40 -9.49 3.01
C LEU A 182 -1.47 -10.58 2.78
N ILE A 183 -1.99 -11.19 3.85
CA ILE A 183 -3.00 -12.26 3.76
C ILE A 183 -4.38 -11.70 3.35
N ARG A 184 -4.74 -10.49 3.80
CA ARG A 184 -6.02 -9.85 3.49
C ARG A 184 -6.03 -9.06 2.18
N GLY A 185 -4.86 -8.74 1.64
CA GLY A 185 -4.73 -8.01 0.39
C GLY A 185 -5.17 -8.87 -0.78
N GLY A 186 -6.38 -8.62 -1.31
CA GLY A 186 -6.80 -9.19 -2.58
C GLY A 186 -5.78 -8.86 -3.67
N THR A 187 -5.49 -9.83 -4.52
CA THR A 187 -4.55 -9.69 -5.64
C THR A 187 -5.14 -8.74 -6.68
N GLN A 188 -4.81 -7.46 -6.58
CA GLN A 188 -5.07 -6.59 -7.72
C GLN A 188 -4.15 -7.01 -8.89
N PRO A 189 -4.64 -7.05 -10.12
CA PRO A 189 -3.83 -7.43 -11.26
C PRO A 189 -2.63 -6.48 -11.38
N VAL A 190 -1.42 -7.05 -11.35
CA VAL A 190 -0.19 -6.27 -11.48
C VAL A 190 -0.06 -5.81 -12.94
N ARG A 191 0.07 -4.52 -13.16
CA ARG A 191 0.34 -3.96 -14.48
C ARG A 191 1.76 -4.34 -14.90
N LEU A 192 1.92 -5.20 -15.90
CA LEU A 192 3.23 -5.74 -16.29
C LEU A 192 4.12 -4.74 -17.04
N ALA A 193 3.56 -3.76 -17.73
CA ALA A 193 4.32 -2.85 -18.59
C ALA A 193 5.47 -2.11 -17.86
N PRO A 194 5.33 -1.53 -16.65
CA PRO A 194 6.45 -0.91 -15.96
C PRO A 194 7.56 -1.89 -15.57
N LEU A 195 7.20 -3.15 -15.23
CA LEU A 195 8.19 -4.19 -14.91
C LEU A 195 8.98 -4.59 -16.15
N LEU A 196 8.32 -4.78 -17.29
CA LEU A 196 8.98 -5.08 -18.56
C LEU A 196 9.89 -3.92 -18.99
N GLY A 197 9.45 -2.67 -18.78
CA GLY A 197 10.28 -1.48 -19.00
C GLY A 197 11.53 -1.46 -18.12
N LEU A 198 11.40 -1.86 -16.85
CA LEU A 198 12.55 -1.95 -15.95
C LEU A 198 13.52 -3.06 -16.36
N LEU A 199 13.02 -4.24 -16.72
CA LEU A 199 13.86 -5.34 -17.20
C LEU A 199 14.60 -4.97 -18.49
N ALA A 200 13.91 -4.36 -19.45
CA ALA A 200 14.51 -3.90 -20.70
C ALA A 200 15.58 -2.83 -20.43
N SER A 201 15.33 -1.86 -19.54
CA SER A 201 16.29 -0.81 -19.20
C SER A 201 17.53 -1.35 -18.48
N LEU A 202 17.38 -2.37 -17.64
CA LEU A 202 18.50 -3.07 -16.98
C LEU A 202 19.34 -3.84 -18.00
N ALA A 203 18.69 -4.61 -18.88
CA ALA A 203 19.37 -5.34 -19.96
C ALA A 203 20.15 -4.37 -20.86
N PHE A 204 19.53 -3.26 -21.25
CA PHE A 204 20.17 -2.21 -22.03
C PHE A 204 21.35 -1.57 -21.28
N SER A 205 21.20 -1.27 -19.97
CA SER A 205 22.27 -0.76 -19.13
C SER A 205 23.51 -1.66 -19.13
N ILE A 206 23.32 -2.96 -18.97
CA ILE A 206 24.40 -3.96 -18.97
C ILE A 206 25.02 -4.10 -20.36
N ALA A 207 24.22 -4.16 -21.41
CA ALA A 207 24.70 -4.36 -22.77
C ALA A 207 25.52 -3.18 -23.33
N PHE A 208 25.10 -1.94 -23.05
CA PHE A 208 25.80 -0.74 -23.54
C PHE A 208 26.96 -0.31 -22.65
N GLY A 209 26.86 -0.52 -21.34
CA GLY A 209 27.90 -0.13 -20.40
C GLY A 209 28.15 1.38 -20.34
N GLY A 210 29.30 1.75 -19.79
CA GLY A 210 29.70 3.15 -19.60
C GLY A 210 29.13 3.82 -18.33
N PRO A 211 29.72 4.96 -17.89
CA PRO A 211 29.33 5.63 -16.66
C PRO A 211 27.87 6.11 -16.65
N GLY A 212 27.34 6.52 -17.79
CA GLY A 212 25.94 6.94 -17.96
C GLY A 212 24.92 5.81 -17.89
N ALA A 213 25.34 4.57 -18.17
CA ALA A 213 24.44 3.43 -18.26
C ALA A 213 23.78 3.09 -16.91
N ILE A 214 24.38 3.43 -15.77
CA ILE A 214 23.77 3.31 -14.43
C ILE A 214 22.45 4.09 -14.35
N ALA A 215 22.32 5.18 -15.11
CA ALA A 215 21.13 6.03 -15.07
C ALA A 215 19.94 5.49 -15.89
N PHE A 216 20.14 4.57 -16.83
CA PHE A 216 19.05 4.08 -17.69
C PHE A 216 17.82 3.53 -16.94
N PRO A 217 17.97 2.80 -15.82
CA PRO A 217 16.82 2.31 -15.08
C PRO A 217 15.98 3.40 -14.36
N ILE A 218 16.47 4.65 -14.26
CA ILE A 218 15.77 5.72 -13.52
C ILE A 218 14.36 5.95 -14.07
N ALA A 219 14.21 6.10 -15.37
CA ALA A 219 12.92 6.38 -15.99
C ALA A 219 11.91 5.23 -15.74
N ALA A 220 12.36 3.99 -15.87
CA ALA A 220 11.54 2.81 -15.61
C ALA A 220 11.21 2.67 -14.11
N LEU A 221 12.13 2.94 -13.21
CA LEU A 221 11.89 2.97 -11.76
C LEU A 221 10.90 4.08 -11.37
N LEU A 222 10.95 5.25 -12.00
CA LEU A 222 9.97 6.32 -11.80
C LEU A 222 8.57 5.90 -12.30
N TRP A 223 8.48 5.20 -13.43
CA TRP A 223 7.22 4.63 -13.91
C TRP A 223 6.68 3.57 -12.92
N CYS A 224 7.54 2.69 -12.41
CA CYS A 224 7.17 1.78 -11.32
C CYS A 224 6.70 2.54 -10.07
N ALA A 225 7.37 3.63 -9.68
CA ALA A 225 7.03 4.44 -8.52
C ALA A 225 5.66 5.14 -8.63
N TRP A 226 5.28 5.53 -9.84
CA TRP A 226 3.93 6.04 -10.11
C TRP A 226 2.86 4.95 -10.03
N THR A 227 3.19 3.72 -10.39
CA THR A 227 2.21 2.64 -10.58
C THR A 227 2.04 1.79 -9.31
N TYR A 228 3.13 1.46 -8.62
CA TYR A 228 3.15 0.47 -7.55
C TYR A 228 3.19 1.07 -6.16
N SER A 229 3.10 0.19 -5.15
CA SER A 229 3.25 0.57 -3.74
C SER A 229 4.72 0.89 -3.41
N PRO A 230 5.01 1.73 -2.39
CA PRO A 230 6.37 2.00 -1.95
C PRO A 230 7.17 0.75 -1.58
N PHE A 231 6.52 -0.28 -1.06
CA PHE A 231 7.17 -1.56 -0.76
C PHE A 231 7.69 -2.25 -2.03
N LEU A 232 6.84 -2.38 -3.05
CA LEU A 232 7.25 -3.02 -4.31
C LEU A 232 8.33 -2.19 -5.03
N VAL A 233 8.21 -0.87 -5.02
CA VAL A 233 9.25 0.02 -5.56
C VAL A 233 10.58 -0.13 -4.84
N SER A 234 10.57 -0.22 -3.50
CA SER A 234 11.79 -0.48 -2.72
C SER A 234 12.42 -1.83 -3.08
N LEU A 235 11.60 -2.86 -3.28
CA LEU A 235 12.08 -4.19 -3.68
C LEU A 235 12.66 -4.17 -5.10
N LEU A 236 12.00 -3.49 -6.05
CA LEU A 236 12.51 -3.32 -7.42
C LEU A 236 13.80 -2.49 -7.45
N ALA A 237 13.90 -1.46 -6.61
CA ALA A 237 15.11 -0.66 -6.47
C ALA A 237 16.27 -1.49 -5.88
N LEU A 238 15.99 -2.33 -4.88
CA LEU A 238 16.97 -3.28 -4.32
C LEU A 238 17.44 -4.26 -5.41
N THR A 239 16.53 -4.91 -6.12
CA THR A 239 16.91 -5.88 -7.17
C THR A 239 17.69 -5.22 -8.30
N ALA A 240 17.22 -4.07 -8.81
CA ALA A 240 17.91 -3.33 -9.86
C ALA A 240 19.30 -2.85 -9.42
N GLY A 241 19.39 -2.24 -8.25
CA GLY A 241 20.66 -1.75 -7.70
C GLY A 241 21.66 -2.88 -7.44
N SER A 242 21.19 -4.01 -6.88
CA SER A 242 22.03 -5.19 -6.67
C SER A 242 22.54 -5.77 -7.98
N THR A 243 21.68 -5.89 -8.98
CA THR A 243 22.04 -6.39 -10.32
C THR A 243 23.13 -5.52 -10.94
N LEU A 244 23.00 -4.18 -10.88
CA LEU A 244 24.00 -3.27 -11.43
C LEU A 244 25.33 -3.32 -10.65
N ILE A 245 25.31 -3.40 -9.32
CA ILE A 245 26.53 -3.55 -8.51
C ILE A 245 27.28 -4.84 -8.87
N VAL A 246 26.54 -5.95 -9.01
CA VAL A 246 27.12 -7.24 -9.39
C VAL A 246 27.66 -7.19 -10.82
N ALA A 247 26.94 -6.59 -11.76
CA ALA A 247 27.36 -6.45 -13.15
C ALA A 247 28.68 -5.67 -13.28
N VAL A 248 28.83 -4.58 -12.50
CA VAL A 248 30.06 -3.81 -12.46
C VAL A 248 31.20 -4.61 -11.79
N ALA A 249 30.91 -5.28 -10.67
CA ALA A 249 31.92 -6.05 -9.93
C ALA A 249 32.46 -7.25 -10.71
N GLN A 250 31.63 -7.89 -11.54
CA GLN A 250 32.02 -9.01 -12.38
C GLN A 250 32.48 -8.62 -13.78
N ASN A 251 32.67 -7.30 -14.03
CA ASN A 251 33.07 -6.75 -15.36
C ASN A 251 32.08 -7.13 -16.49
N LEU A 252 30.83 -7.49 -16.16
CA LEU A 252 29.78 -7.71 -17.16
C LEU A 252 29.31 -6.40 -17.81
N MET A 253 29.53 -5.29 -17.12
CA MET A 253 29.25 -3.94 -17.59
C MET A 253 30.54 -3.14 -17.69
N HIS A 254 30.85 -2.66 -18.89
CA HIS A 254 32.02 -1.83 -19.12
C HIS A 254 31.85 -0.47 -18.44
N PHE A 255 32.46 -0.32 -17.27
CA PHE A 255 32.40 0.88 -16.45
C PHE A 255 33.83 1.28 -16.03
N SER A 256 34.37 2.27 -16.68
CA SER A 256 35.71 2.78 -16.35
C SER A 256 35.66 4.15 -15.69
N VAL A 257 36.41 4.33 -14.63
CA VAL A 257 36.64 5.63 -13.99
C VAL A 257 37.94 6.22 -14.55
N PRO A 258 38.00 7.52 -14.88
CA PRO A 258 39.21 8.15 -15.37
C PRO A 258 40.37 7.97 -14.37
N GLN A 259 41.56 7.63 -14.90
CA GLN A 259 42.78 7.45 -14.07
C GLN A 259 43.22 8.72 -13.31
N SER A 260 42.66 9.87 -13.69
CA SER A 260 42.90 11.16 -13.04
C SER A 260 42.26 11.32 -11.64
N ALA A 261 41.44 10.35 -11.19
CA ALA A 261 40.80 10.37 -9.87
C ALA A 261 41.51 9.39 -8.90
N PRO A 262 42.60 9.76 -8.25
CA PRO A 262 43.39 8.86 -7.40
C PRO A 262 42.53 8.34 -6.23
N GLY A 263 42.50 7.01 -6.07
CA GLY A 263 41.77 6.32 -4.99
C GLY A 263 40.26 6.18 -5.18
N VAL A 264 39.71 6.50 -6.35
CA VAL A 264 38.33 6.19 -6.72
C VAL A 264 38.31 4.92 -7.55
N THR A 265 37.83 3.83 -6.97
CA THR A 265 37.66 2.57 -7.71
C THR A 265 36.33 2.59 -8.49
N THR A 266 36.27 1.82 -9.56
CA THR A 266 35.05 1.61 -10.38
C THR A 266 33.87 1.20 -9.51
N LEU A 267 34.07 0.24 -8.62
CA LEU A 267 33.05 -0.25 -7.73
C LEU A 267 32.55 0.79 -6.73
N LEU A 268 33.46 1.62 -6.18
CA LEU A 268 33.11 2.73 -5.28
C LEU A 268 32.19 3.73 -5.97
N SER A 269 32.57 4.17 -7.18
CA SER A 269 31.78 5.11 -7.98
C SER A 269 30.40 4.54 -8.33
N ALA A 270 30.35 3.27 -8.75
CA ALA A 270 29.10 2.59 -9.08
C ALA A 270 28.18 2.49 -7.85
N ARG A 271 28.68 2.10 -6.68
CA ARG A 271 27.90 2.00 -5.43
C ARG A 271 27.25 3.33 -5.06
N LEU A 272 28.01 4.42 -5.10
CA LEU A 272 27.48 5.74 -4.79
C LEU A 272 26.44 6.21 -5.82
N GLY A 273 26.72 6.02 -7.11
CA GLY A 273 25.77 6.36 -8.17
C GLY A 273 24.46 5.59 -8.05
N ILE A 274 24.52 4.28 -7.81
CA ILE A 274 23.33 3.42 -7.64
C ILE A 274 22.57 3.80 -6.36
N ALA A 275 23.24 4.10 -5.25
CA ALA A 275 22.58 4.55 -4.04
C ALA A 275 21.78 5.85 -4.27
N MET A 276 22.36 6.82 -5.02
CA MET A 276 21.68 8.06 -5.38
C MET A 276 20.52 7.86 -6.35
N LEU A 277 20.62 6.91 -7.28
CA LEU A 277 19.58 6.57 -8.26
C LEU A 277 18.26 6.17 -7.58
N VAL A 278 18.31 5.54 -6.43
CA VAL A 278 17.13 5.02 -5.72
C VAL A 278 16.32 6.13 -5.03
N LEU A 279 16.93 7.26 -4.71
CA LEU A 279 16.30 8.35 -3.97
C LEU A 279 15.05 8.91 -4.69
N GLY A 280 15.19 9.25 -5.97
CA GLY A 280 14.09 9.81 -6.77
C GLY A 280 12.85 8.92 -6.83
N PRO A 281 12.98 7.66 -7.27
CA PRO A 281 11.87 6.71 -7.29
C PRO A 281 11.19 6.51 -5.94
N LEU A 282 11.94 6.45 -4.83
CA LEU A 282 11.35 6.33 -3.49
C LEU A 282 10.55 7.56 -3.09
N VAL A 283 11.03 8.76 -3.39
CA VAL A 283 10.29 10.01 -3.14
C VAL A 283 9.01 10.03 -3.97
N VAL A 284 9.07 9.70 -5.26
CA VAL A 284 7.90 9.65 -6.15
C VAL A 284 6.88 8.62 -5.68
N ALA A 285 7.31 7.42 -5.29
CA ALA A 285 6.42 6.38 -4.76
C ALA A 285 5.69 6.84 -3.49
N CYS A 286 6.41 7.52 -2.60
CA CYS A 286 5.87 8.10 -1.38
C CYS A 286 4.81 9.16 -1.68
N VAL A 287 5.08 10.12 -2.57
CA VAL A 287 4.16 11.20 -2.96
C VAL A 287 2.93 10.61 -3.67
N SER A 288 3.13 9.67 -4.60
CA SER A 288 2.04 9.01 -5.33
C SER A 288 1.10 8.26 -4.38
N GLN A 289 1.64 7.57 -3.37
CA GLN A 289 0.85 6.88 -2.35
C GLN A 289 0.07 7.88 -1.47
N ALA A 290 0.71 8.98 -1.05
CA ALA A 290 0.07 10.03 -0.26
C ALA A 290 -1.08 10.68 -1.03
N ASN A 291 -0.88 11.04 -2.30
CA ASN A 291 -1.90 11.62 -3.17
C ASN A 291 -3.07 10.65 -3.39
N ARG A 292 -2.81 9.36 -3.67
CA ARG A 292 -3.89 8.37 -3.80
C ARG A 292 -4.71 8.24 -2.51
N SER A 293 -4.06 8.23 -1.36
CA SER A 293 -4.75 8.16 -0.06
C SER A 293 -5.57 9.41 0.25
N LEU A 294 -5.07 10.60 -0.14
CA LEU A 294 -5.78 11.86 0.01
C LEU A 294 -7.01 11.91 -0.90
N MET A 295 -6.87 11.57 -2.18
CA MET A 295 -7.99 11.52 -3.13
C MET A 295 -9.08 10.54 -2.68
N ALA A 296 -8.69 9.35 -2.16
CA ALA A 296 -9.64 8.40 -1.59
C ALA A 296 -10.39 8.96 -0.38
N ARG A 297 -9.71 9.73 0.49
CA ARG A 297 -10.35 10.41 1.63
C ARG A 297 -11.32 11.50 1.19
N LEU A 298 -10.92 12.34 0.22
CA LEU A 298 -11.79 13.40 -0.33
C LEU A 298 -13.04 12.79 -0.99
N ALA A 299 -12.87 11.74 -1.78
CA ALA A 299 -14.00 11.01 -2.36
C ALA A 299 -14.91 10.40 -1.28
N HIS A 300 -14.34 9.90 -0.18
CA HIS A 300 -15.12 9.37 0.95
C HIS A 300 -15.83 10.47 1.77
N GLN A 301 -15.29 11.68 1.79
CA GLN A 301 -15.88 12.84 2.47
C GLN A 301 -16.99 13.51 1.65
N ALA A 302 -17.06 13.30 0.34
CA ALA A 302 -18.14 13.80 -0.49
C ALA A 302 -19.47 13.21 -0.02
N THR A 303 -20.29 14.03 0.64
CA THR A 303 -21.58 13.61 1.20
C THR A 303 -22.68 13.56 0.14
N ILE A 304 -22.56 14.37 -0.88
CA ILE A 304 -23.60 14.60 -1.90
C ILE A 304 -22.99 14.32 -3.28
N ASP A 305 -23.76 13.66 -4.14
CA ASP A 305 -23.45 13.53 -5.56
C ASP A 305 -23.62 14.89 -6.26
N HIS A 306 -22.57 15.39 -6.87
CA HIS A 306 -22.50 16.75 -7.43
C HIS A 306 -23.41 16.97 -8.64
N LEU A 307 -23.80 15.89 -9.31
CA LEU A 307 -24.70 15.98 -10.48
C LEU A 307 -26.17 16.05 -10.09
N THR A 308 -26.57 15.24 -9.11
CA THR A 308 -27.98 15.00 -8.78
C THR A 308 -28.42 15.63 -7.46
N GLY A 309 -27.50 16.04 -6.59
CA GLY A 309 -27.81 16.52 -5.25
C GLY A 309 -28.26 15.42 -4.27
N ALA A 310 -28.38 14.17 -4.70
CA ALA A 310 -28.65 13.02 -3.85
C ALA A 310 -27.44 12.70 -2.96
N LEU A 311 -27.63 11.86 -1.92
CA LEU A 311 -26.49 11.38 -1.15
C LEU A 311 -25.54 10.56 -2.06
N SER A 312 -24.24 10.73 -1.83
CA SER A 312 -23.25 9.84 -2.46
C SER A 312 -23.35 8.42 -1.89
N ARG A 313 -22.88 7.43 -2.65
CA ARG A 313 -22.80 6.02 -2.21
C ARG A 313 -22.14 5.88 -0.82
N SER A 314 -21.02 6.61 -0.58
CA SER A 314 -20.30 6.54 0.69
C SER A 314 -21.09 7.14 1.86
N ALA A 315 -21.78 8.24 1.64
CA ALA A 315 -22.65 8.87 2.64
C ALA A 315 -23.89 8.01 2.94
N PHE A 316 -24.48 7.43 1.92
CA PHE A 316 -25.57 6.49 2.04
C PHE A 316 -25.19 5.29 2.90
N THR A 317 -24.11 4.57 2.55
CA THR A 317 -23.67 3.39 3.31
C THR A 317 -23.48 3.70 4.78
N ARG A 318 -22.84 4.84 5.10
CA ARG A 318 -22.62 5.29 6.47
C ARG A 318 -23.92 5.57 7.22
N ARG A 319 -24.86 6.32 6.60
CA ARG A 319 -26.15 6.67 7.22
C ARG A 319 -27.09 5.47 7.34
N ALA A 320 -27.14 4.59 6.32
CA ALA A 320 -27.96 3.40 6.32
C ALA A 320 -27.49 2.40 7.39
N ASN A 321 -26.17 2.18 7.55
CA ASN A 321 -25.66 1.35 8.64
C ASN A 321 -26.00 1.93 10.02
N ALA A 322 -25.86 3.23 10.22
CA ALA A 322 -26.25 3.89 11.48
C ALA A 322 -27.76 3.71 11.79
N LEU A 323 -28.63 3.74 10.77
CA LEU A 323 -30.06 3.44 10.94
C LEU A 323 -30.28 1.98 11.34
N LEU A 324 -29.59 1.03 10.70
CA LEU A 324 -29.70 -0.40 11.04
C LEU A 324 -29.17 -0.71 12.43
N ASP A 325 -28.06 -0.08 12.86
CA ASP A 325 -27.49 -0.22 14.19
C ASP A 325 -28.44 0.34 15.26
N SER A 326 -29.05 1.53 15.02
CA SER A 326 -30.02 2.14 15.93
C SER A 326 -31.30 1.31 16.04
N ARG A 327 -31.70 0.65 14.94
CA ARG A 327 -32.84 -0.28 14.91
C ARG A 327 -32.59 -1.52 15.79
N GLN A 328 -31.36 -2.02 15.85
CA GLN A 328 -31.00 -3.14 16.73
C GLN A 328 -31.06 -2.78 18.22
N GLN A 329 -30.84 -1.51 18.59
CA GLN A 329 -30.78 -1.05 19.98
C GLN A 329 -32.13 -0.58 20.55
N ALA A 330 -33.09 -0.23 19.68
CA ALA A 330 -34.42 0.26 20.04
C ALA A 330 -35.54 -0.74 19.64
N GLN A 331 -36.80 -0.39 19.94
CA GLN A 331 -37.94 -1.14 19.37
C GLN A 331 -37.80 -1.14 17.84
N ALA A 332 -37.55 -2.30 17.27
CA ALA A 332 -37.23 -2.50 15.85
C ALA A 332 -38.45 -2.08 14.98
N LEU A 333 -38.45 -0.83 14.51
CA LEU A 333 -39.43 -0.34 13.54
C LEU A 333 -39.20 -1.02 12.17
N PRO A 334 -40.24 -1.18 11.35
CA PRO A 334 -40.08 -1.72 10.01
C PRO A 334 -39.15 -0.79 9.19
N LEU A 335 -38.51 -1.34 8.17
CA LEU A 335 -37.65 -0.59 7.28
C LEU A 335 -37.73 -1.13 5.87
N THR A 336 -37.92 -0.25 4.91
CA THR A 336 -37.93 -0.58 3.49
C THR A 336 -36.77 0.05 2.77
N LEU A 337 -36.13 -0.71 1.88
CA LEU A 337 -35.12 -0.28 0.93
C LEU A 337 -35.64 -0.51 -0.49
N MET A 338 -35.52 0.51 -1.33
CA MET A 338 -35.89 0.44 -2.74
C MET A 338 -34.64 0.69 -3.59
N MET A 339 -34.36 -0.18 -4.55
CA MET A 339 -33.37 0.00 -5.60
C MET A 339 -34.07 0.47 -6.86
N LEU A 340 -33.60 1.55 -7.47
CA LEU A 340 -34.21 2.18 -8.63
C LEU A 340 -33.17 2.30 -9.74
N ASP A 341 -33.60 2.07 -10.99
CA ASP A 341 -32.75 2.18 -12.17
C ASP A 341 -33.58 2.75 -13.33
N ILE A 342 -32.98 3.76 -14.00
CA ILE A 342 -33.65 4.43 -15.13
C ILE A 342 -33.64 3.49 -16.34
N ASP A 343 -34.83 3.16 -16.81
CA ASP A 343 -34.98 2.25 -17.93
C ASP A 343 -34.32 2.81 -19.21
N HIS A 344 -33.58 1.96 -19.91
CA HIS A 344 -32.92 2.30 -21.18
C HIS A 344 -31.98 3.51 -21.13
N PHE A 345 -31.42 3.87 -19.98
CA PHE A 345 -30.56 5.04 -19.82
C PHE A 345 -29.35 5.05 -20.76
N LYS A 346 -28.74 3.87 -20.99
CA LYS A 346 -27.67 3.74 -21.96
C LYS A 346 -28.12 4.15 -23.37
N SER A 347 -29.31 3.71 -23.81
CA SER A 347 -29.85 4.09 -25.12
C SER A 347 -30.11 5.58 -25.22
N ILE A 348 -30.50 6.24 -24.13
CA ILE A 348 -30.62 7.70 -24.07
C ILE A 348 -29.26 8.37 -24.29
N ASN A 349 -28.21 7.91 -23.60
CA ASN A 349 -26.87 8.42 -23.81
C ASN A 349 -26.34 8.21 -25.22
N ASP A 350 -26.57 7.01 -25.77
CA ASP A 350 -26.12 6.65 -27.12
C ASP A 350 -26.85 7.47 -28.21
N ALA A 351 -28.13 7.77 -28.00
CA ALA A 351 -28.95 8.53 -28.97
C ALA A 351 -28.83 10.06 -28.85
N HIS A 352 -28.62 10.59 -27.62
CA HIS A 352 -28.72 12.03 -27.34
C HIS A 352 -27.44 12.62 -26.72
N GLY A 353 -26.44 11.78 -26.43
CA GLY A 353 -25.18 12.18 -25.82
C GLY A 353 -25.25 12.33 -24.29
N HIS A 354 -24.09 12.28 -23.65
CA HIS A 354 -23.96 12.30 -22.18
C HIS A 354 -24.51 13.56 -21.51
N ALA A 355 -24.49 14.71 -22.19
CA ALA A 355 -25.04 15.96 -21.66
C ALA A 355 -26.55 15.86 -21.39
N VAL A 356 -27.27 15.17 -22.27
CA VAL A 356 -28.72 14.89 -22.11
C VAL A 356 -28.95 13.84 -21.02
N GLY A 357 -28.12 12.80 -20.97
CA GLY A 357 -28.15 11.83 -19.87
C GLY A 357 -27.96 12.50 -18.51
N ASP A 358 -27.03 13.45 -18.40
CA ASP A 358 -26.83 14.24 -17.18
C ASP A 358 -28.05 15.09 -16.82
N GLN A 359 -28.75 15.64 -17.82
CA GLN A 359 -30.01 16.37 -17.60
C GLN A 359 -31.11 15.43 -17.10
N VAL A 360 -31.24 14.25 -17.71
CA VAL A 360 -32.17 13.19 -17.26
C VAL A 360 -31.90 12.83 -15.80
N LEU A 361 -30.65 12.60 -15.42
CA LEU A 361 -30.27 12.25 -14.04
C LEU A 361 -30.62 13.35 -13.04
N ARG A 362 -30.42 14.64 -13.39
CA ARG A 362 -30.79 15.76 -12.52
C ARG A 362 -32.31 15.85 -12.33
N GLN A 363 -33.06 15.76 -13.42
CA GLN A 363 -34.53 15.86 -13.35
C GLN A 363 -35.16 14.65 -12.66
N PHE A 364 -34.63 13.44 -12.90
CA PHE A 364 -35.02 12.23 -12.19
C PHE A 364 -34.81 12.38 -10.68
N ALA A 365 -33.62 12.81 -10.28
CA ALA A 365 -33.31 12.99 -8.86
C ALA A 365 -34.19 14.06 -8.21
N GLY A 366 -34.43 15.19 -8.88
CA GLY A 366 -35.32 16.24 -8.39
C GLY A 366 -36.75 15.71 -8.20
N ALA A 367 -37.31 15.04 -9.21
CA ALA A 367 -38.67 14.49 -9.12
C ALA A 367 -38.87 13.49 -7.99
N LEU A 368 -37.82 12.70 -7.70
CA LEU A 368 -37.86 11.78 -6.55
C LEU A 368 -37.71 12.50 -5.23
N GLN A 369 -36.79 13.46 -5.14
CA GLN A 369 -36.59 14.26 -3.90
C GLN A 369 -37.85 15.01 -3.48
N ASP A 370 -38.62 15.51 -4.43
CA ASP A 370 -39.89 16.20 -4.16
C ASP A 370 -40.98 15.25 -3.60
N GLN A 371 -40.83 13.95 -3.79
CA GLN A 371 -41.74 12.91 -3.28
C GLN A 371 -41.30 12.31 -1.93
N LEU A 372 -40.06 12.61 -1.48
CA LEU A 372 -39.46 12.00 -0.30
C LEU A 372 -39.50 12.94 0.91
N HIS A 373 -39.55 12.38 2.11
CA HIS A 373 -39.52 13.12 3.38
C HIS A 373 -38.10 13.25 3.92
N ASN A 374 -37.88 14.21 4.81
CA ASN A 374 -36.56 14.52 5.38
C ASN A 374 -35.90 13.38 6.19
N ASN A 375 -36.67 12.41 6.66
CA ASN A 375 -36.18 11.25 7.41
C ASN A 375 -35.83 10.03 6.51
N GLU A 376 -36.09 10.15 5.20
CA GLU A 376 -35.80 9.13 4.22
C GLU A 376 -34.42 9.36 3.62
N LEU A 377 -33.67 8.29 3.35
CA LEU A 377 -32.39 8.41 2.68
C LEU A 377 -32.56 8.20 1.19
N PHE A 378 -32.13 9.16 0.40
CA PHE A 378 -32.08 9.08 -1.07
C PHE A 378 -30.65 9.23 -1.55
N ALA A 379 -30.16 8.29 -2.33
CA ALA A 379 -28.77 8.28 -2.79
C ALA A 379 -28.63 7.78 -4.22
N ARG A 380 -27.57 8.23 -4.88
CA ARG A 380 -27.10 7.68 -6.14
C ARG A 380 -25.93 6.73 -5.87
N LEU A 381 -26.05 5.47 -6.31
CA LEU A 381 -25.02 4.45 -6.12
C LEU A 381 -23.97 4.48 -7.22
N GLY A 382 -24.34 4.90 -8.44
CA GLY A 382 -23.46 5.05 -9.59
C GLY A 382 -24.26 4.95 -10.90
N GLY A 383 -23.76 5.52 -11.98
CA GLY A 383 -24.44 5.52 -13.28
C GLY A 383 -25.88 6.01 -13.18
N GLU A 384 -26.85 5.15 -13.53
CA GLU A 384 -28.30 5.36 -13.46
C GLU A 384 -28.98 4.74 -12.24
N GLU A 385 -28.22 4.20 -11.28
CA GLU A 385 -28.72 3.48 -10.12
C GLU A 385 -28.90 4.39 -8.91
N PHE A 386 -30.08 4.34 -8.32
CA PHE A 386 -30.44 5.09 -7.12
C PHE A 386 -31.03 4.15 -6.05
N VAL A 387 -30.96 4.60 -4.80
CA VAL A 387 -31.48 3.87 -3.66
C VAL A 387 -32.25 4.79 -2.73
N VAL A 388 -33.37 4.29 -2.20
CA VAL A 388 -34.17 4.97 -1.17
C VAL A 388 -34.27 4.03 0.04
N VAL A 389 -34.08 4.59 1.25
CA VAL A 389 -34.34 3.89 2.51
C VAL A 389 -35.39 4.65 3.30
N MET A 390 -36.44 3.96 3.69
CA MET A 390 -37.61 4.49 4.40
C MET A 390 -37.74 3.83 5.78
N PRO A 391 -37.26 4.47 6.84
CA PRO A 391 -37.46 3.99 8.21
C PRO A 391 -38.92 4.12 8.63
N GLY A 392 -39.47 3.11 9.30
CA GLY A 392 -40.84 3.09 9.76
C GLY A 392 -41.88 2.63 8.72
N LEU A 393 -41.45 2.36 7.48
CA LEU A 393 -42.32 1.84 6.42
C LEU A 393 -42.16 0.31 6.30
N ALA A 394 -43.25 -0.39 6.46
CA ALA A 394 -43.31 -1.86 6.26
C ALA A 394 -43.24 -2.20 4.77
N PRO A 395 -42.56 -3.30 4.37
CA PRO A 395 -42.41 -3.69 2.97
C PRO A 395 -43.74 -3.84 2.22
N GLU A 396 -44.79 -4.33 2.86
CA GLU A 396 -46.13 -4.49 2.25
C GLU A 396 -46.77 -3.15 1.88
N ARG A 397 -46.53 -2.11 2.71
CA ARG A 397 -47.04 -0.76 2.44
C ARG A 397 -46.16 0.02 1.47
N ALA A 398 -44.95 -0.45 1.23
CA ALA A 398 -43.96 0.19 0.35
C ALA A 398 -44.41 0.19 -1.12
N THR A 399 -45.28 -0.76 -1.56
CA THR A 399 -45.80 -0.80 -2.93
C THR A 399 -46.45 0.50 -3.34
N PHE A 400 -47.24 1.09 -2.47
CA PHE A 400 -47.92 2.36 -2.78
C PHE A 400 -46.94 3.51 -2.96
N THR A 401 -45.92 3.57 -2.10
CA THR A 401 -44.89 4.59 -2.22
C THR A 401 -44.02 4.37 -3.45
N ALA A 402 -43.62 3.13 -3.72
CA ALA A 402 -42.80 2.78 -4.89
C ALA A 402 -43.57 3.11 -6.21
N GLU A 403 -44.86 2.81 -6.27
CA GLU A 403 -45.70 3.16 -7.42
C GLU A 403 -45.92 4.67 -7.59
N ARG A 404 -45.97 5.43 -6.48
CA ARG A 404 -45.95 6.90 -6.52
C ARG A 404 -44.69 7.42 -7.12
N LEU A 405 -43.49 6.94 -6.68
CA LEU A 405 -42.20 7.29 -7.22
C LEU A 405 -42.09 6.94 -8.71
N ARG A 406 -42.52 5.72 -9.08
CA ARG A 406 -42.53 5.27 -10.47
C ARG A 406 -43.35 6.18 -11.38
N ARG A 407 -44.58 6.53 -10.94
CA ARG A 407 -45.46 7.46 -11.68
C ARG A 407 -44.86 8.84 -11.79
N ALA A 408 -44.30 9.39 -10.72
CA ALA A 408 -43.64 10.68 -10.75
C ALA A 408 -42.52 10.74 -11.80
N VAL A 409 -41.78 9.64 -12.01
CA VAL A 409 -40.77 9.53 -13.07
C VAL A 409 -41.44 9.38 -14.45
N GLN A 410 -42.48 8.57 -14.58
CA GLN A 410 -43.17 8.37 -15.84
C GLN A 410 -43.86 9.64 -16.37
N ASP A 411 -44.31 10.51 -15.46
CA ASP A 411 -44.90 11.83 -15.78
C ASP A 411 -43.87 12.91 -16.08
N LEU A 412 -42.59 12.58 -15.97
CA LEU A 412 -41.48 13.51 -16.17
C LEU A 412 -41.24 13.74 -17.65
N HIS A 413 -41.18 15.01 -18.04
CA HIS A 413 -40.95 15.41 -19.40
C HIS A 413 -39.61 16.15 -19.50
N VAL A 414 -38.58 15.47 -20.02
CA VAL A 414 -37.26 16.06 -20.23
C VAL A 414 -37.23 16.77 -21.58
N VAL A 415 -37.30 18.10 -21.55
CA VAL A 415 -37.31 18.93 -22.77
C VAL A 415 -35.89 19.10 -23.30
N GLN A 416 -35.69 18.75 -24.59
CA GLN A 416 -34.44 18.91 -25.31
C GLN A 416 -34.73 19.61 -26.66
N GLY A 417 -34.56 20.93 -26.73
CA GLY A 417 -34.95 21.71 -27.91
C GLY A 417 -36.46 21.53 -28.19
N ASP A 418 -36.81 21.14 -29.41
CA ASP A 418 -38.18 20.85 -29.82
C ASP A 418 -38.68 19.43 -29.45
N LYS A 419 -37.88 18.60 -28.84
CA LYS A 419 -38.18 17.22 -28.48
C LYS A 419 -38.47 17.07 -26.99
N CYS A 420 -39.43 16.24 -26.65
CA CYS A 420 -39.77 15.86 -25.30
C CYS A 420 -39.43 14.38 -25.11
N LEU A 421 -38.50 14.10 -24.18
CA LEU A 421 -38.09 12.75 -23.86
C LEU A 421 -38.89 12.28 -22.61
N GLN A 422 -39.55 11.17 -22.72
CA GLN A 422 -40.21 10.48 -21.60
C GLN A 422 -39.31 9.36 -21.09
N ILE A 423 -39.17 9.25 -19.76
CA ILE A 423 -38.36 8.21 -19.12
C ILE A 423 -39.21 7.38 -18.18
N THR A 424 -38.79 6.17 -17.93
CA THR A 424 -39.42 5.27 -16.95
C THR A 424 -38.37 4.72 -15.99
N VAL A 425 -38.82 4.13 -14.89
CA VAL A 425 -37.95 3.55 -13.85
C VAL A 425 -38.44 2.18 -13.43
N SER A 426 -37.53 1.24 -13.30
CA SER A 426 -37.82 -0.05 -12.66
C SER A 426 -37.40 0.04 -11.19
N ILE A 427 -38.20 -0.55 -10.29
CA ILE A 427 -38.00 -0.47 -8.85
C ILE A 427 -38.06 -1.87 -8.23
N GLY A 428 -36.99 -2.23 -7.52
CA GLY A 428 -36.93 -3.41 -6.66
C GLY A 428 -37.05 -3.02 -5.20
N VAL A 429 -37.94 -3.68 -4.47
CA VAL A 429 -38.26 -3.37 -3.06
C VAL A 429 -37.85 -4.53 -2.17
N ALA A 430 -37.09 -4.24 -1.12
CA ALA A 430 -36.76 -5.18 -0.05
C ALA A 430 -36.92 -4.50 1.31
N GLY A 431 -37.07 -5.25 2.37
CA GLY A 431 -37.18 -4.66 3.68
C GLY A 431 -37.29 -5.70 4.79
N CYS A 432 -37.48 -5.22 5.99
CA CYS A 432 -37.71 -6.05 7.17
C CYS A 432 -38.87 -5.51 8.00
N GLU A 433 -39.68 -6.45 8.53
CA GLU A 433 -40.82 -6.19 9.39
C GLU A 433 -40.38 -5.66 10.77
N ALA A 434 -41.37 -5.06 11.46
CA ALA A 434 -41.20 -4.71 12.85
C ALA A 434 -40.83 -5.96 13.68
N HIS A 435 -40.00 -5.75 14.70
CA HIS A 435 -39.55 -6.79 15.63
C HIS A 435 -38.66 -7.91 15.06
N MET A 436 -38.38 -7.91 13.74
CA MET A 436 -37.44 -8.85 13.16
C MET A 436 -35.97 -8.36 13.38
N PRO A 437 -35.00 -9.28 13.47
CA PRO A 437 -33.56 -8.89 13.50
C PRO A 437 -33.21 -8.02 12.31
N SER A 438 -32.37 -7.02 12.52
CA SER A 438 -31.91 -6.16 11.43
C SER A 438 -30.98 -6.95 10.50
N PRO A 439 -31.31 -7.10 9.21
CA PRO A 439 -30.38 -7.67 8.24
C PRO A 439 -29.21 -6.72 8.01
N SER A 440 -28.09 -7.22 7.46
CA SER A 440 -27.02 -6.36 7.01
C SER A 440 -27.45 -5.49 5.83
N LEU A 441 -26.84 -4.31 5.67
CA LEU A 441 -27.11 -3.44 4.52
C LEU A 441 -26.84 -4.16 3.19
N ASP A 442 -25.76 -4.95 3.13
CA ASP A 442 -25.40 -5.70 1.92
C ASP A 442 -26.47 -6.72 1.53
N LEU A 443 -27.11 -7.36 2.52
CA LEU A 443 -28.19 -8.31 2.29
C LEU A 443 -29.46 -7.62 1.77
N LEU A 444 -29.80 -6.45 2.33
CA LEU A 444 -30.94 -5.65 1.85
C LEU A 444 -30.73 -5.16 0.42
N LEU A 445 -29.54 -4.63 0.13
CA LEU A 445 -29.17 -4.20 -1.21
C LEU A 445 -29.25 -5.36 -2.22
N ALA A 446 -28.67 -6.52 -1.89
CA ALA A 446 -28.69 -7.69 -2.75
C ALA A 446 -30.16 -8.19 -3.03
N SER A 447 -31.01 -8.17 -2.00
CA SER A 447 -32.40 -8.56 -2.15
C SER A 447 -33.19 -7.58 -3.02
N ALA A 448 -32.99 -6.28 -2.85
CA ALA A 448 -33.61 -5.24 -3.67
C ALA A 448 -33.09 -5.27 -5.12
N ASP A 449 -31.80 -5.52 -5.33
CA ASP A 449 -31.19 -5.65 -6.65
C ASP A 449 -31.76 -6.85 -7.42
N GLN A 450 -31.93 -8.00 -6.75
CA GLN A 450 -32.56 -9.16 -7.34
C GLN A 450 -34.05 -8.87 -7.73
N ALA A 451 -34.75 -8.10 -6.91
CA ALA A 451 -36.11 -7.66 -7.24
C ALA A 451 -36.14 -6.69 -8.43
N LEU A 452 -35.19 -5.74 -8.47
CA LEU A 452 -35.00 -4.82 -9.60
C LEU A 452 -34.68 -5.56 -10.90
N TYR A 453 -33.81 -6.57 -10.85
CA TYR A 453 -33.53 -7.42 -12.01
C TYR A 453 -34.82 -8.10 -12.54
N ARG A 454 -35.69 -8.60 -11.64
CA ARG A 454 -37.01 -9.17 -12.03
C ARG A 454 -37.91 -8.09 -12.63
N ALA A 455 -37.94 -6.87 -12.09
CA ALA A 455 -38.69 -5.74 -12.67
C ALA A 455 -38.26 -5.46 -14.11
N LYS A 456 -36.95 -5.41 -14.37
CA LYS A 456 -36.40 -5.24 -15.72
C LYS A 456 -36.80 -6.40 -16.67
N ALA A 457 -36.82 -7.63 -16.16
CA ALA A 457 -37.18 -8.81 -16.92
C ALA A 457 -38.72 -8.86 -17.23
N HIS A 458 -39.57 -8.33 -16.35
CA HIS A 458 -41.02 -8.24 -16.52
C HIS A 458 -41.50 -7.13 -17.46
N GLY A 459 -40.59 -6.51 -18.23
CA GLY A 459 -40.98 -5.48 -19.20
C GLY A 459 -40.67 -4.06 -18.76
N ARG A 460 -39.95 -3.87 -17.64
CA ARG A 460 -39.57 -2.58 -17.07
C ARG A 460 -40.76 -1.75 -16.58
N ASN A 461 -40.51 -0.49 -16.21
CA ASN A 461 -41.50 0.45 -15.72
C ASN A 461 -42.48 -0.17 -14.70
N CYS A 462 -41.99 -0.94 -13.76
CA CYS A 462 -42.79 -1.66 -12.75
C CYS A 462 -42.04 -1.77 -11.42
N VAL A 463 -42.80 -2.11 -10.39
CA VAL A 463 -42.31 -2.37 -9.04
C VAL A 463 -42.38 -3.86 -8.77
N VAL A 464 -41.30 -4.44 -8.27
CA VAL A 464 -41.22 -5.85 -7.85
C VAL A 464 -40.67 -5.94 -6.43
N HIS A 465 -41.30 -6.76 -5.61
CA HIS A 465 -40.83 -7.03 -4.24
C HIS A 465 -39.88 -8.22 -4.21
N ALA A 466 -38.89 -8.12 -3.32
CA ALA A 466 -38.07 -9.25 -2.94
C ALA A 466 -38.95 -10.32 -2.27
N GLU A 467 -38.67 -11.57 -2.58
CA GLU A 467 -39.34 -12.67 -1.88
C GLU A 467 -38.93 -12.67 -0.40
N PRO A 468 -39.87 -12.94 0.52
CA PRO A 468 -39.51 -13.06 1.93
C PRO A 468 -38.42 -14.11 2.09
N GLN A 469 -37.26 -13.71 2.61
CA GLN A 469 -36.22 -14.70 2.89
C GLN A 469 -36.71 -15.62 4.00
N ARG A 470 -37.00 -16.88 3.66
CA ARG A 470 -37.15 -17.95 4.65
C ARG A 470 -35.80 -18.13 5.30
N GLN A 471 -35.67 -17.72 6.57
CA GLN A 471 -34.53 -18.11 7.37
C GLN A 471 -34.45 -19.63 7.36
N VAL A 472 -33.41 -20.17 6.77
CA VAL A 472 -32.98 -21.56 7.05
C VAL A 472 -32.42 -21.51 8.48
N VAL A 473 -33.21 -22.04 9.39
CA VAL A 473 -32.92 -22.26 10.80
C VAL A 473 -31.74 -23.26 10.92
#